data_2a4c1335b995b96ec232dfd29e834c9f
#
_entry.id   2a4c1335b995b96ec232dfd29e834c9f
#
_cell.length_a   1.000
_cell.length_b   1.000
_cell.length_c   1.000
_cell.angle_alpha   90.00
_cell.angle_beta   90.00
_cell.angle_gamma   90.00
#
_symmetry.space_group_name_H-M   'P 1'
#
loop_
_entity.id
_entity.type
_entity.pdbx_description
1 polymer ?
#
loop_
_entity_poly.entity_id
_entity_poly.type
_entity_poly.pdbx_seq_one_letter_code
_entity_poly.pdbx_strand_id
1 'polypeptide(L)'
;MKRIGIIGAGRFGMSLAESLANAGAEVLLIDRNRPAMQNASEFATALQGDATQPHVLEEAGFGECDVVVVAIGSNIEASMMVTANCKELGVPSVVAKATSELHGKILRKIGADNVVYPDRDSAHRLARAIANHDVVDFLEVAEGY
;
A
#
# COMPACT_ATOMS: atom_id res chain seq x y z
N MET A 1 7.66 2.37 18.26
CA MET A 1 6.79 2.86 17.16
C MET A 1 7.31 2.32 15.84
N LYS A 2 6.44 1.70 15.06
CA LYS A 2 6.84 1.22 13.73
C LYS A 2 6.89 2.37 12.74
N ARG A 3 7.87 2.30 11.86
CA ARG A 3 7.96 3.22 10.73
C ARG A 3 7.55 2.47 9.47
N ILE A 4 6.52 2.96 8.81
CA ILE A 4 5.92 2.30 7.65
C ILE A 4 5.94 3.25 6.47
N GLY A 5 6.51 2.78 5.35
CA GLY A 5 6.53 3.52 4.11
C GLY A 5 5.41 3.04 3.20
N ILE A 6 4.77 3.99 2.51
CA ILE A 6 3.73 3.68 1.54
C ILE A 6 4.09 4.36 0.24
N ILE A 7 4.12 3.60 -0.84
CA ILE A 7 4.44 4.09 -2.17
C ILE A 7 3.20 4.00 -3.03
N GLY A 8 2.65 5.15 -3.38
CA GLY A 8 1.41 5.27 -4.12
C GLY A 8 0.28 5.81 -3.26
N ALA A 9 -0.24 6.97 -3.64
CA ALA A 9 -1.26 7.70 -2.89
C ALA A 9 -2.64 7.63 -3.54
N GLY A 10 -2.98 6.47 -4.10
CA GLY A 10 -4.33 6.18 -4.55
C GLY A 10 -5.26 5.91 -3.37
N ARG A 11 -6.47 5.46 -3.64
CA ARG A 11 -7.46 5.21 -2.58
C ARG A 11 -6.95 4.21 -1.54
N PHE A 12 -6.37 3.12 -1.98
CA PHE A 12 -5.84 2.11 -1.06
C PHE A 12 -4.68 2.65 -0.23
N GLY A 13 -3.69 3.27 -0.89
CA GLY A 13 -2.52 3.80 -0.20
C GLY A 13 -2.86 4.88 0.81
N MET A 14 -3.73 5.81 0.45
CA MET A 14 -4.15 6.88 1.35
C MET A 14 -4.95 6.35 2.54
N SER A 15 -5.89 5.44 2.31
CA SER A 15 -6.67 4.84 3.39
C SER A 15 -5.78 4.05 4.35
N LEU A 16 -4.84 3.31 3.80
CA LEU A 16 -3.90 2.54 4.60
C LEU A 16 -3.01 3.46 5.44
N ALA A 17 -2.51 4.54 4.83
CA ALA A 17 -1.67 5.52 5.52
C ALA A 17 -2.39 6.12 6.72
N GLU A 18 -3.61 6.56 6.53
CA GLU A 18 -4.41 7.15 7.59
C GLU A 18 -4.69 6.14 8.71
N SER A 19 -5.08 4.93 8.35
CA SER A 19 -5.36 3.88 9.32
C SER A 19 -4.14 3.51 10.14
N LEU A 20 -2.98 3.43 9.52
CA LEU A 20 -1.73 3.12 10.22
C LEU A 20 -1.32 4.26 11.14
N ALA A 21 -1.48 5.50 10.71
CA ALA A 21 -1.19 6.66 11.55
C ALA A 21 -2.11 6.67 12.79
N ASN A 22 -3.39 6.37 12.60
CA ASN A 22 -4.34 6.29 13.70
C ASN A 22 -4.00 5.15 14.67
N ALA A 23 -3.33 4.11 14.18
CA ALA A 23 -2.88 3.00 15.02
C ALA A 23 -1.53 3.27 15.71
N GLY A 24 -0.97 4.47 15.54
CA GLY A 24 0.26 4.88 16.22
C GLY A 24 1.54 4.69 15.41
N ALA A 25 1.45 4.29 14.15
CA ALA A 25 2.63 4.15 13.31
C ALA A 25 3.12 5.50 12.80
N GLU A 26 4.43 5.59 12.57
CA GLU A 26 5.01 6.71 11.83
C GLU A 26 4.93 6.36 10.35
N VAL A 27 4.25 7.19 9.56
CA VAL A 27 3.97 6.90 8.16
C VAL A 27 4.72 7.84 7.24
N LEU A 28 5.42 7.26 6.27
CA LEU A 28 6.11 7.95 5.20
C LEU A 28 5.40 7.61 3.89
N LEU A 29 4.93 8.61 3.16
CA LEU A 29 4.14 8.42 1.94
C LEU A 29 4.82 9.10 0.77
N ILE A 30 4.94 8.42 -0.36
CA ILE A 30 5.51 9.00 -1.57
C ILE A 30 4.61 8.72 -2.77
N ASP A 31 4.46 9.72 -3.63
CA ASP A 31 3.75 9.61 -4.91
C ASP A 31 4.34 10.62 -5.89
N ARG A 32 4.26 10.31 -7.17
CA ARG A 32 4.69 11.22 -8.24
C ARG A 32 3.74 12.40 -8.37
N ASN A 33 2.49 12.21 -8.00
CA ASN A 33 1.41 13.16 -8.19
C ASN A 33 1.11 13.87 -6.87
N ARG A 34 1.58 15.11 -6.74
CA ARG A 34 1.37 15.90 -5.53
C ARG A 34 -0.12 16.06 -5.17
N PRO A 35 -1.03 16.36 -6.12
CA PRO A 35 -2.45 16.45 -5.78
C PRO A 35 -3.04 15.18 -5.18
N ALA A 36 -2.50 14.00 -5.49
CA ALA A 36 -2.99 12.75 -4.92
C ALA A 36 -2.76 12.67 -3.41
N MET A 37 -1.81 13.46 -2.89
CA MET A 37 -1.46 13.48 -1.47
C MET A 37 -2.08 14.65 -0.72
N GLN A 38 -3.13 15.25 -1.26
CA GLN A 38 -3.80 16.37 -0.61
C GLN A 38 -4.26 15.98 0.79
N ASN A 39 -3.91 16.80 1.79
CA ASN A 39 -4.19 16.58 3.21
C ASN A 39 -3.43 15.43 3.86
N ALA A 40 -2.55 14.74 3.14
CA ALA A 40 -1.77 13.63 3.72
C ALA A 40 -0.86 14.09 4.86
N SER A 41 -0.41 15.36 4.82
CA SER A 41 0.47 15.90 5.87
C SER A 41 -0.18 15.92 7.26
N GLU A 42 -1.50 15.75 7.34
CA GLU A 42 -2.20 15.68 8.62
C GLU A 42 -1.88 14.38 9.38
N PHE A 43 -1.46 13.32 8.67
CA PHE A 43 -1.21 12.02 9.31
C PHE A 43 0.08 11.34 8.84
N ALA A 44 0.77 11.88 7.84
CA ALA A 44 1.97 11.25 7.29
C ALA A 44 2.99 12.30 6.86
N THR A 45 4.25 11.88 6.74
CA THR A 45 5.25 12.66 6.02
C THR A 45 5.07 12.36 4.54
N ALA A 46 4.55 13.32 3.80
CA ALA A 46 4.20 13.15 2.39
C ALA A 46 5.27 13.78 1.50
N LEU A 47 5.79 13.00 0.57
CA LEU A 47 6.88 13.40 -0.32
C LEU A 47 6.45 13.20 -1.77
N GLN A 48 6.85 14.13 -2.63
CA GLN A 48 6.65 13.97 -4.07
C GLN A 48 7.93 13.41 -4.68
N GLY A 49 7.80 12.33 -5.44
CA GLY A 49 8.96 11.75 -6.11
C GLY A 49 8.60 10.53 -6.93
N ASP A 50 9.53 10.12 -7.76
CA ASP A 50 9.41 8.93 -8.60
C ASP A 50 10.15 7.76 -7.94
N ALA A 51 9.39 6.86 -7.35
CA ALA A 51 9.93 5.72 -6.61
C ALA A 51 10.56 4.66 -7.53
N THR A 52 10.40 4.76 -8.85
CA THR A 52 11.11 3.87 -9.78
C THR A 52 12.60 4.21 -9.85
N GLN A 53 12.99 5.38 -9.35
CA GLN A 53 14.39 5.79 -9.25
C GLN A 53 14.93 5.38 -7.89
N PRO A 54 15.89 4.43 -7.81
CA PRO A 54 16.35 3.90 -6.50
C PRO A 54 16.84 4.97 -5.54
N HIS A 55 17.54 5.99 -6.04
CA HIS A 55 18.08 7.05 -5.19
C HIS A 55 16.97 7.86 -4.50
N VAL A 56 15.78 7.96 -5.11
CA VAL A 56 14.67 8.71 -4.52
C VAL A 56 14.19 8.04 -3.24
N LEU A 57 14.06 6.72 -3.25
CA LEU A 57 13.65 5.97 -2.05
C LEU A 57 14.69 6.06 -0.94
N GLU A 58 15.97 5.97 -1.31
CA GLU A 58 17.06 6.06 -0.35
C GLU A 58 17.10 7.45 0.30
N GLU A 59 17.06 8.51 -0.50
CA GLU A 59 17.07 9.89 0.01
C GLU A 59 15.85 10.21 0.85
N ALA A 60 14.71 9.61 0.53
CA ALA A 60 13.47 9.83 1.27
C ALA A 60 13.42 9.08 2.60
N GLY A 61 14.38 8.18 2.87
CA GLY A 61 14.44 7.45 4.13
C GLY A 61 13.67 6.13 4.15
N PHE A 62 13.28 5.61 3.00
CA PHE A 62 12.54 4.34 2.94
C PHE A 62 13.36 3.15 3.43
N GLY A 63 14.68 3.21 3.34
CA GLY A 63 15.54 2.15 3.87
C GLY A 63 15.46 1.97 5.38
N GLU A 64 14.95 2.95 6.09
CA GLU A 64 14.79 2.91 7.54
C GLU A 64 13.39 2.47 7.98
N CYS A 65 12.52 2.18 7.03
CA CYS A 65 11.18 1.67 7.35
C CYS A 65 11.24 0.20 7.76
N ASP A 66 10.39 -0.18 8.69
CA ASP A 66 10.23 -1.58 9.10
C ASP A 66 9.45 -2.36 8.05
N VAL A 67 8.47 -1.69 7.45
CA VAL A 67 7.62 -2.24 6.41
C VAL A 67 7.44 -1.18 5.34
N VAL A 68 7.49 -1.59 4.07
CA VAL A 68 7.09 -0.73 2.95
C VAL A 68 5.97 -1.42 2.19
N VAL A 69 4.92 -0.67 1.91
CA VAL A 69 3.78 -1.16 1.12
C VAL A 69 3.81 -0.49 -0.25
N VAL A 70 3.93 -1.29 -1.30
CA VAL A 70 3.90 -0.83 -2.67
C VAL A 70 2.44 -0.85 -3.12
N ALA A 71 1.80 0.32 -3.08
CA ALA A 71 0.38 0.49 -3.30
C ALA A 71 0.04 1.05 -4.69
N ILE A 72 0.91 0.81 -5.66
CA ILE A 72 0.72 1.26 -7.04
C ILE A 72 -0.28 0.34 -7.72
N GLY A 73 -1.39 0.89 -8.21
CA GLY A 73 -2.49 0.08 -8.74
C GLY A 73 -2.51 -0.08 -10.25
N SER A 74 -2.27 1.00 -10.98
CA SER A 74 -2.52 1.02 -12.42
C SER A 74 -1.29 0.72 -13.28
N ASN A 75 -0.10 0.97 -12.77
CA ASN A 75 1.14 0.77 -13.52
C ASN A 75 1.89 -0.46 -13.00
N ILE A 76 1.67 -1.58 -13.67
CA ILE A 76 2.24 -2.88 -13.27
C ILE A 76 3.76 -2.85 -13.33
N GLU A 77 4.32 -2.27 -14.40
CA GLU A 77 5.77 -2.17 -14.54
C GLU A 77 6.40 -1.37 -13.41
N ALA A 78 5.82 -0.20 -13.10
CA ALA A 78 6.30 0.63 -12.00
C ALA A 78 6.21 -0.11 -10.66
N SER A 79 5.13 -0.83 -10.43
CA SER A 79 4.93 -1.63 -9.22
C SER A 79 6.05 -2.67 -9.05
N MET A 80 6.44 -3.33 -10.12
CA MET A 80 7.51 -4.32 -10.08
C MET A 80 8.87 -3.68 -9.85
N MET A 81 9.15 -2.56 -10.53
CA MET A 81 10.40 -1.84 -10.36
C MET A 81 10.56 -1.32 -8.93
N VAL A 82 9.50 -0.75 -8.38
CA VAL A 82 9.51 -0.21 -7.02
C VAL A 82 9.70 -1.32 -5.99
N THR A 83 9.05 -2.45 -6.20
CA THR A 83 9.22 -3.61 -5.30
C THR A 83 10.67 -4.08 -5.29
N ALA A 84 11.28 -4.19 -6.46
CA ALA A 84 12.68 -4.57 -6.57
C ALA A 84 13.59 -3.54 -5.87
N ASN A 85 13.32 -2.26 -6.07
CA ASN A 85 14.10 -1.19 -5.45
C ASN A 85 14.03 -1.26 -3.92
N CYS A 86 12.85 -1.54 -3.37
CA CYS A 86 12.68 -1.68 -1.91
C CYS A 86 13.49 -2.86 -1.36
N LYS A 87 13.49 -3.97 -2.08
CA LYS A 87 14.26 -5.14 -1.64
C LYS A 87 15.77 -4.88 -1.71
N GLU A 88 16.24 -4.21 -2.74
CA GLU A 88 17.65 -3.83 -2.85
C GLU A 88 18.07 -2.86 -1.74
N LEU A 89 17.16 -2.00 -1.33
CA LEU A 89 17.40 -1.04 -0.26
C LEU A 89 17.49 -1.71 1.12
N GLY A 90 17.08 -2.97 1.22
CA GLY A 90 17.18 -3.73 2.45
C GLY A 90 15.98 -3.59 3.38
N VAL A 91 14.84 -3.16 2.89
CA VAL A 91 13.62 -3.06 3.70
C VAL A 91 13.27 -4.46 4.23
N PRO A 92 13.10 -4.65 5.54
CA PRO A 92 12.85 -5.97 6.11
C PRO A 92 11.58 -6.64 5.62
N SER A 93 10.52 -5.89 5.42
CA SER A 93 9.24 -6.45 4.96
C SER A 93 8.65 -5.58 3.86
N VAL A 94 8.47 -6.15 2.68
CA VAL A 94 7.87 -5.46 1.54
C VAL A 94 6.54 -6.14 1.21
N VAL A 95 5.46 -5.37 1.29
CA VAL A 95 4.13 -5.80 0.94
C VAL A 95 3.76 -5.13 -0.38
N ALA A 96 3.30 -5.89 -1.35
CA ALA A 96 2.94 -5.33 -2.65
C ALA A 96 1.47 -5.59 -2.98
N LYS A 97 0.81 -4.58 -3.52
CA LYS A 97 -0.57 -4.70 -4.00
C LYS A 97 -0.55 -5.27 -5.41
N ALA A 98 -1.30 -6.34 -5.63
CA ALA A 98 -1.45 -6.95 -6.94
C ALA A 98 -2.85 -6.73 -7.49
N THR A 99 -2.94 -6.62 -8.81
CA THR A 99 -4.21 -6.44 -9.52
C THR A 99 -4.66 -7.72 -10.22
N SER A 100 -3.79 -8.73 -10.30
CA SER A 100 -4.09 -10.03 -10.90
C SER A 100 -3.23 -11.12 -10.28
N GLU A 101 -3.61 -12.38 -10.50
CA GLU A 101 -2.84 -13.54 -10.07
C GLU A 101 -1.42 -13.52 -10.65
N LEU A 102 -1.30 -13.23 -11.94
CA LEU A 102 0.01 -13.18 -12.59
C LEU A 102 0.88 -12.07 -12.02
N HIS A 103 0.30 -10.88 -11.83
CA HIS A 103 1.00 -9.76 -11.21
C HIS A 103 1.54 -10.14 -9.83
N GLY A 104 0.69 -10.74 -9.00
CA GLY A 104 1.09 -11.17 -7.67
C GLY A 104 2.20 -12.23 -7.68
N LYS A 105 2.12 -13.16 -8.62
CA LYS A 105 3.14 -14.20 -8.77
C LYS A 105 4.50 -13.58 -9.11
N ILE A 106 4.51 -12.61 -10.02
CA ILE A 106 5.75 -11.93 -10.42
C ILE A 106 6.30 -11.11 -9.24
N LEU A 107 5.44 -10.42 -8.51
CA LEU A 107 5.86 -9.65 -7.35
C LEU A 107 6.55 -10.53 -6.30
N ARG A 108 6.02 -11.71 -6.04
CA ARG A 108 6.66 -12.66 -5.12
C ARG A 108 8.03 -13.11 -5.63
N LYS A 109 8.15 -13.36 -6.93
CA LYS A 109 9.42 -13.76 -7.52
C LYS A 109 10.46 -12.65 -7.46
N ILE A 110 10.05 -11.40 -7.53
CA ILE A 110 10.93 -10.24 -7.39
C ILE A 110 11.42 -10.09 -5.94
N GLY A 111 10.65 -10.59 -4.99
CA GLY A 111 11.05 -10.59 -3.59
C GLY A 111 10.05 -9.96 -2.63
N ALA A 112 8.83 -9.64 -3.07
CA ALA A 112 7.81 -9.17 -2.14
C ALA A 112 7.58 -10.24 -1.08
N ASP A 113 7.61 -9.83 0.17
CA ASP A 113 7.41 -10.74 1.30
C ASP A 113 5.94 -11.14 1.44
N ASN A 114 5.05 -10.24 1.08
CA ASN A 114 3.61 -10.49 1.06
C ASN A 114 2.99 -9.79 -0.14
N VAL A 115 1.93 -10.38 -0.67
CA VAL A 115 1.15 -9.80 -1.75
C VAL A 115 -0.30 -9.73 -1.31
N VAL A 116 -0.93 -8.57 -1.52
CA VAL A 116 -2.33 -8.35 -1.16
C VAL A 116 -3.14 -8.02 -2.42
N TYR A 117 -4.42 -8.39 -2.38
CA TYR A 117 -5.37 -8.18 -3.49
C TYR A 117 -6.61 -7.48 -2.92
N PRO A 118 -6.52 -6.18 -2.63
CA PRO A 118 -7.58 -5.50 -1.88
C PRO A 118 -8.97 -5.57 -2.52
N ASP A 119 -9.04 -5.40 -3.84
CA ASP A 119 -10.32 -5.43 -4.55
C ASP A 119 -10.92 -6.82 -4.55
N ARG A 120 -10.10 -7.86 -4.78
CA ARG A 120 -10.54 -9.25 -4.76
C ARG A 120 -11.03 -9.65 -3.37
N ASP A 121 -10.27 -9.29 -2.35
CA ASP A 121 -10.59 -9.66 -0.98
C ASP A 121 -11.86 -8.96 -0.51
N SER A 122 -12.06 -7.69 -0.86
CA SER A 122 -13.29 -6.95 -0.58
C SER A 122 -14.49 -7.56 -1.28
N ALA A 123 -14.32 -7.93 -2.56
CA ALA A 123 -15.40 -8.56 -3.33
C ALA A 123 -15.79 -9.91 -2.75
N HIS A 124 -14.81 -10.72 -2.34
CA HIS A 124 -15.08 -12.02 -1.72
C HIS A 124 -15.83 -11.86 -0.40
N ARG A 125 -15.46 -10.87 0.40
CA ARG A 125 -16.10 -10.60 1.67
C ARG A 125 -17.56 -10.18 1.48
N LEU A 126 -17.81 -9.27 0.54
CA LEU A 126 -19.16 -8.83 0.22
C LEU A 126 -19.99 -9.98 -0.35
N ALA A 127 -19.39 -10.78 -1.23
CA ALA A 127 -20.09 -11.94 -1.82
C ALA A 127 -20.55 -12.93 -0.75
N ARG A 128 -19.71 -13.19 0.25
CA ARG A 128 -20.08 -14.07 1.36
C ARG A 128 -21.23 -13.48 2.18
N ALA A 129 -21.20 -12.18 2.44
CA ALA A 129 -22.26 -11.51 3.16
C ALA A 129 -23.59 -11.60 2.41
N ILE A 130 -23.58 -11.37 1.10
CA ILE A 130 -24.76 -11.46 0.25
C ILE A 130 -25.28 -12.90 0.22
N ALA A 131 -24.41 -13.88 0.05
CA ALA A 131 -24.79 -15.28 -0.03
C ALA A 131 -25.40 -15.79 1.28
N ASN A 132 -25.01 -15.21 2.41
CA ASN A 132 -25.54 -15.59 3.72
C ASN A 132 -26.71 -14.72 4.18
N HIS A 133 -27.27 -13.89 3.28
CA HIS A 133 -28.40 -13.00 3.56
C HIS A 133 -28.12 -11.92 4.60
N ASP A 134 -26.84 -11.62 4.84
CA ASP A 134 -26.42 -10.68 5.88
C ASP A 134 -25.89 -9.37 5.32
N VAL A 135 -26.42 -8.91 4.17
CA VAL A 135 -25.97 -7.66 3.58
C VAL A 135 -26.16 -6.49 4.53
N VAL A 136 -27.30 -6.43 5.21
CA VAL A 136 -27.59 -5.37 6.18
C VAL A 136 -26.59 -5.42 7.33
N ASP A 137 -26.35 -6.60 7.88
CA ASP A 137 -25.41 -6.78 8.98
C ASP A 137 -23.99 -6.44 8.54
N PHE A 138 -23.61 -6.83 7.32
CA PHE A 138 -22.30 -6.49 6.78
C PHE A 138 -22.13 -4.97 6.68
N LEU A 139 -23.12 -4.26 6.15
CA LEU A 139 -23.06 -2.83 6.00
C LEU A 139 -23.00 -2.12 7.36
N GLU A 140 -23.75 -2.59 8.34
CA GLU A 140 -23.70 -2.05 9.70
C GLU A 140 -22.33 -2.21 10.31
N VAL A 141 -21.72 -3.38 10.18
CA VAL A 141 -20.37 -3.63 10.69
C VAL A 141 -19.34 -2.76 9.97
N ALA A 142 -19.44 -2.65 8.65
CA ALA A 142 -18.52 -1.86 7.85
C ALA A 142 -18.57 -0.37 8.20
N GLU A 143 -19.73 0.11 8.64
CA GLU A 143 -19.93 1.51 9.04
C GLU A 143 -19.72 1.73 10.54
N GLY A 144 -19.39 0.69 11.28
CA GLY A 144 -19.11 0.79 12.71
C GLY A 144 -20.35 0.79 13.60
N TYR A 145 -21.46 0.27 13.13
CA TYR A 145 -22.72 0.22 13.87
C TYR A 145 -22.91 -1.07 14.62
#